data_48048c933739e1b1bcf01fa70c5d081d
#
_entry.id   48048c933739e1b1bcf01fa70c5d081d
#
_cell.length_a   1.000
_cell.length_b   1.000
_cell.length_c   1.000
_cell.angle_alpha   90.00
_cell.angle_beta   90.00
_cell.angle_gamma   90.00
#
_symmetry.space_group_name_H-M   'P 1'
#
loop_
_entity.id
_entity.type
_entity.pdbx_description
1 polymer ?
#
loop_
_entity_poly.entity_id
_entity_poly.type
_entity_poly.pdbx_seq_one_letter_code
_entity_poly.pdbx_strand_id
1 'polypeptide(L)'
;MALKTKKDFAKQASNVFDAMTHSFNDKEKAETIRFFLSTITSRIATTFIMSHYLSEQKITPSRVYNKLSPLYGSKSSFVNYVALGKKRGYLFLKSDKDDRRQKYLYPSPVFIKIWCTFLAKTKGTEISSDMNWNSIVGTASKMSSEKIS
;
A
#
# COMPACT_ATOMS: atom_id res chain seq x y z
N MET A 1 -21.99 7.29 -0.53
CA MET A 1 -23.15 7.37 0.36
C MET A 1 -22.74 7.96 1.70
N ALA A 2 -23.42 8.99 2.15
CA ALA A 2 -23.08 9.64 3.42
C ALA A 2 -23.50 8.78 4.61
N LEU A 3 -22.64 8.69 5.63
CA LEU A 3 -22.97 7.99 6.87
C LEU A 3 -23.80 8.90 7.76
N LYS A 4 -25.03 8.52 8.08
CA LYS A 4 -25.99 9.37 8.79
C LYS A 4 -26.48 8.79 10.10
N THR A 5 -26.49 7.48 10.25
CA THR A 5 -27.14 6.83 11.39
C THR A 5 -26.15 5.95 12.15
N LYS A 6 -26.53 5.61 13.38
CA LYS A 6 -25.76 4.65 14.19
C LYS A 6 -25.59 3.32 13.46
N LYS A 7 -26.63 2.89 12.72
CA LYS A 7 -26.61 1.66 11.92
C LYS A 7 -25.58 1.75 10.78
N ASP A 8 -25.47 2.92 10.13
CA ASP A 8 -24.48 3.14 9.07
C ASP A 8 -23.08 3.00 9.62
N PHE A 9 -22.79 3.60 10.76
CA PHE A 9 -21.48 3.50 11.40
C PHE A 9 -21.18 2.08 11.86
N ALA A 10 -22.17 1.36 12.40
CA ALA A 10 -22.00 -0.03 12.82
C ALA A 10 -21.64 -0.92 11.61
N LYS A 11 -22.31 -0.71 10.48
CA LYS A 11 -22.01 -1.46 9.26
C LYS A 11 -20.61 -1.15 8.75
N GLN A 12 -20.23 0.11 8.73
CA GLN A 12 -18.89 0.51 8.29
C GLN A 12 -17.80 -0.08 9.20
N ALA A 13 -18.01 -0.05 10.52
CA ALA A 13 -17.10 -0.66 11.47
C ALA A 13 -16.95 -2.16 11.24
N SER A 14 -18.05 -2.85 10.96
CA SER A 14 -18.03 -4.28 10.64
C SER A 14 -17.24 -4.54 9.35
N ASN A 15 -17.40 -3.70 8.33
CA ASN A 15 -16.64 -3.83 7.09
C ASN A 15 -15.15 -3.68 7.33
N VAL A 16 -14.75 -2.73 8.15
CA VAL A 16 -13.33 -2.51 8.50
C VAL A 16 -12.79 -3.72 9.27
N PHE A 17 -13.55 -4.22 10.24
CA PHE A 17 -13.16 -5.41 10.99
C PHE A 17 -12.97 -6.61 10.07
N ASP A 18 -13.90 -6.84 9.15
CA ASP A 18 -13.82 -7.94 8.18
C ASP A 18 -12.60 -7.79 7.28
N ALA A 19 -12.31 -6.57 6.83
CA ALA A 19 -11.14 -6.31 6.01
C ALA A 19 -9.83 -6.64 6.74
N MET A 20 -9.76 -6.30 8.04
CA MET A 20 -8.58 -6.56 8.85
C MET A 20 -8.37 -8.05 9.15
N THR A 21 -9.45 -8.84 9.21
CA THR A 21 -9.41 -10.23 9.66
C THR A 21 -9.61 -11.26 8.55
N HIS A 22 -10.15 -10.84 7.41
CA HIS A 22 -10.54 -11.74 6.32
C HIS A 22 -9.41 -12.65 5.83
N SER A 23 -8.18 -12.18 5.87
CA SER A 23 -7.05 -12.89 5.26
C SER A 23 -6.22 -13.69 6.26
N PHE A 24 -6.70 -13.88 7.50
CA PHE A 24 -5.91 -14.57 8.54
C PHE A 24 -5.65 -16.04 8.22
N ASN A 25 -6.46 -16.66 7.38
CA ASN A 25 -6.25 -18.05 6.93
C ASN A 25 -5.26 -18.17 5.78
N ASP A 26 -4.89 -17.06 5.15
CA ASP A 26 -3.89 -17.01 4.09
C ASP A 26 -2.65 -16.32 4.63
N LYS A 27 -1.56 -17.09 4.76
CA LYS A 27 -0.33 -16.60 5.39
C LYS A 27 0.25 -15.37 4.69
N GLU A 28 0.33 -15.40 3.37
CA GLU A 28 0.90 -14.28 2.59
C GLU A 28 0.08 -13.00 2.76
N LYS A 29 -1.23 -13.10 2.63
CA LYS A 29 -2.12 -11.94 2.80
C LYS A 29 -2.09 -11.42 4.23
N ALA A 30 -2.08 -12.31 5.21
CA ALA A 30 -2.00 -11.92 6.62
C ALA A 30 -0.70 -11.17 6.93
N GLU A 31 0.42 -11.65 6.41
CA GLU A 31 1.71 -11.00 6.60
C GLU A 31 1.75 -9.62 5.94
N THR A 32 1.20 -9.51 4.75
CA THR A 32 1.13 -8.23 4.02
C THR A 32 0.25 -7.23 4.75
N ILE A 33 -0.92 -7.66 5.22
CA ILE A 33 -1.83 -6.78 5.97
C ILE A 33 -1.18 -6.32 7.28
N ARG A 34 -0.53 -7.23 8.01
CA ARG A 34 0.22 -6.84 9.21
C ARG A 34 1.31 -5.82 8.90
N PHE A 35 2.01 -5.99 7.78
CA PHE A 35 3.06 -5.06 7.38
C PHE A 35 2.53 -3.63 7.30
N PHE A 36 1.42 -3.40 6.58
CA PHE A 36 0.94 -2.03 6.41
C PHE A 36 0.04 -1.53 7.54
N LEU A 37 -0.49 -2.41 8.40
CA LEU A 37 -1.34 -1.99 9.53
C LEU A 37 -0.58 -1.90 10.85
N SER A 38 0.66 -2.37 10.93
CA SER A 38 1.36 -2.56 12.22
C SER A 38 1.64 -1.28 12.99
N THR A 39 1.87 -0.16 12.31
CA THR A 39 2.16 1.12 12.94
C THR A 39 1.39 2.24 12.24
N ILE A 40 1.28 3.39 12.89
CA ILE A 40 0.71 4.58 12.25
C ILE A 40 1.56 4.97 11.04
N THR A 41 2.88 4.92 11.18
CA THR A 41 3.81 5.22 10.08
C THR A 41 3.53 4.33 8.87
N SER A 42 3.41 3.01 9.08
CA SER A 42 3.19 2.07 7.97
C SER A 42 1.82 2.28 7.30
N ARG A 43 0.78 2.56 8.07
CA ARG A 43 -0.56 2.80 7.52
C ARG A 43 -0.61 4.04 6.64
N ILE A 44 -0.05 5.13 7.15
CA ILE A 44 -0.08 6.40 6.42
C ILE A 44 0.86 6.36 5.22
N ALA A 45 2.07 5.82 5.40
CA ALA A 45 3.03 5.69 4.30
C ALA A 45 2.47 4.82 3.17
N THR A 46 1.89 3.68 3.49
CA THR A 46 1.29 2.79 2.48
C THR A 46 0.17 3.49 1.72
N THR A 47 -0.74 4.14 2.44
CA THR A 47 -1.85 4.86 1.81
C THR A 47 -1.35 5.98 0.89
N PHE A 48 -0.35 6.73 1.34
CA PHE A 48 0.24 7.81 0.55
C PHE A 48 0.93 7.27 -0.72
N ILE A 49 1.74 6.21 -0.58
CA ILE A 49 2.42 5.57 -1.70
C ILE A 49 1.40 5.03 -2.72
N MET A 50 0.38 4.32 -2.25
CA MET A 50 -0.65 3.76 -3.14
C MET A 50 -1.45 4.85 -3.84
N SER A 51 -1.82 5.90 -3.13
CA SER A 51 -2.55 7.02 -3.71
C SER A 51 -1.79 7.65 -4.87
N HIS A 52 -0.48 7.87 -4.69
CA HIS A 52 0.36 8.45 -5.74
C HIS A 52 0.59 7.48 -6.88
N TYR A 53 0.91 6.23 -6.56
CA TYR A 53 1.16 5.23 -7.59
C TYR A 53 -0.06 5.01 -8.49
N LEU A 54 -1.23 4.84 -7.89
CA LEU A 54 -2.48 4.62 -8.64
C LEU A 54 -2.94 5.86 -9.39
N SER A 55 -2.47 7.03 -9.01
CA SER A 55 -2.67 8.30 -9.76
C SER A 55 -1.58 8.54 -10.80
N GLU A 56 -0.73 7.55 -11.05
CA GLU A 56 0.37 7.62 -12.01
C GLU A 56 1.38 8.72 -11.70
N GLN A 57 1.60 8.98 -10.41
CA GLN A 57 2.57 9.97 -9.93
C GLN A 57 3.77 9.27 -9.32
N LYS A 58 4.95 9.65 -9.77
CA LYS A 58 6.20 9.15 -9.18
C LYS A 58 6.44 9.82 -7.84
N ILE A 59 6.95 9.03 -6.88
CA ILE A 59 7.20 9.53 -5.54
C ILE A 59 8.55 9.06 -5.02
N THR A 60 9.28 9.97 -4.38
CA THR A 60 10.56 9.66 -3.74
C THR A 60 10.35 9.32 -2.28
N PRO A 61 11.26 8.54 -1.66
CA PRO A 61 11.20 8.30 -0.21
C PRO A 61 11.18 9.59 0.61
N SER A 62 11.98 10.58 0.20
CA SER A 62 12.04 11.88 0.91
C SER A 62 10.69 12.57 0.92
N ARG A 63 9.96 12.51 -0.17
CA ARG A 63 8.64 13.14 -0.26
C ARG A 63 7.63 12.47 0.68
N VAL A 64 7.68 11.13 0.76
CA VAL A 64 6.83 10.40 1.71
C VAL A 64 7.19 10.78 3.13
N TYR A 65 8.47 10.75 3.46
CA TYR A 65 8.94 11.11 4.81
C TYR A 65 8.55 12.53 5.18
N ASN A 66 8.76 13.49 4.28
CA ASN A 66 8.44 14.91 4.57
C ASN A 66 6.95 15.11 4.82
N LYS A 67 6.10 14.29 4.22
CA LYS A 67 4.65 14.36 4.46
C LYS A 67 4.27 13.78 5.82
N LEU A 68 4.99 12.75 6.27
CA LEU A 68 4.72 12.05 7.54
C LEU A 68 5.33 12.75 8.75
N SER A 69 6.54 13.28 8.60
CA SER A 69 7.41 13.66 9.71
C SER A 69 6.83 14.68 10.69
N PRO A 70 6.02 15.67 10.27
CA PRO A 70 5.49 16.65 11.24
C PRO A 70 4.52 16.06 12.25
N LEU A 71 3.89 14.91 11.94
CA LEU A 71 2.77 14.39 12.71
C LEU A 71 2.95 12.95 13.21
N TYR A 72 3.59 12.06 12.44
CA TYR A 72 3.44 10.63 12.67
C TYR A 72 4.72 9.81 12.66
N GLY A 73 5.87 10.40 12.73
CA GLY A 73 6.97 9.49 12.75
C GLY A 73 8.34 10.09 12.80
N SER A 74 9.20 9.32 13.44
CA SER A 74 10.63 9.52 13.37
C SER A 74 11.14 9.05 12.02
N LYS A 75 12.28 9.58 11.63
CA LYS A 75 12.99 9.13 10.42
C LYS A 75 13.28 7.63 10.49
N SER A 76 13.65 7.12 11.69
CA SER A 76 13.95 5.71 11.87
C SER A 76 12.75 4.81 11.63
N SER A 77 11.55 5.21 12.03
CA SER A 77 10.32 4.45 11.76
C SER A 77 10.07 4.32 10.27
N PHE A 78 10.24 5.42 9.52
CA PHE A 78 10.07 5.39 8.08
C PHE A 78 11.16 4.57 7.38
N VAL A 79 12.41 4.73 7.77
CA VAL A 79 13.53 3.95 7.22
C VAL A 79 13.30 2.46 7.45
N ASN A 80 12.86 2.08 8.65
CA ASN A 80 12.54 0.69 8.98
C ASN A 80 11.37 0.15 8.15
N TYR A 81 10.36 0.96 7.92
CA TYR A 81 9.22 0.59 7.07
C TYR A 81 9.69 0.28 5.63
N VAL A 82 10.49 1.16 5.04
CA VAL A 82 11.01 0.96 3.69
C VAL A 82 11.93 -0.26 3.62
N ALA A 83 12.83 -0.41 4.59
CA ALA A 83 13.77 -1.53 4.63
C ALA A 83 13.03 -2.87 4.73
N LEU A 84 12.03 -2.95 5.60
CA LEU A 84 11.22 -4.16 5.75
C LEU A 84 10.40 -4.44 4.50
N GLY A 85 9.82 -3.40 3.89
CA GLY A 85 9.07 -3.52 2.65
C GLY A 85 9.93 -4.07 1.51
N LYS A 86 11.16 -3.57 1.39
CA LYS A 86 12.13 -4.07 0.42
C LYS A 86 12.50 -5.52 0.68
N LYS A 87 12.81 -5.85 1.94
CA LYS A 87 13.19 -7.20 2.33
C LYS A 87 12.10 -8.22 2.01
N ARG A 88 10.85 -7.87 2.22
CA ARG A 88 9.71 -8.75 1.97
C ARG A 88 9.15 -8.69 0.56
N GLY A 89 9.71 -7.83 -0.29
CA GLY A 89 9.28 -7.70 -1.67
C GLY A 89 8.00 -6.90 -1.88
N TYR A 90 7.62 -6.08 -0.91
CA TYR A 90 6.43 -5.21 -1.03
C TYR A 90 6.76 -3.88 -1.66
N LEU A 91 7.97 -3.38 -1.43
CA LEU A 91 8.44 -2.10 -1.94
C LEU A 91 9.77 -2.28 -2.65
N PHE A 92 10.02 -1.44 -3.64
CA PHE A 92 11.32 -1.37 -4.28
C PHE A 92 11.61 0.05 -4.74
N LEU A 93 12.90 0.33 -4.87
CA LEU A 93 13.40 1.61 -5.36
C LEU A 93 13.96 1.41 -6.75
N LYS A 94 13.64 2.31 -7.66
CA LYS A 94 14.16 2.30 -9.02
C LYS A 94 14.64 3.69 -9.42
N SER A 95 15.83 3.76 -10.01
CA SER A 95 16.38 5.01 -10.51
C SER A 95 15.60 5.50 -11.72
N ASP A 96 15.50 6.82 -11.87
CA ASP A 96 14.98 7.44 -13.07
C ASP A 96 15.90 7.16 -14.25
N LYS A 97 15.32 6.99 -15.45
CA LYS A 97 16.11 6.83 -16.68
C LYS A 97 16.91 8.08 -17.01
N ASP A 98 16.35 9.25 -16.71
CA ASP A 98 16.93 10.54 -17.06
C ASP A 98 17.86 11.10 -15.97
N ASP A 99 17.65 10.69 -14.71
CA ASP A 99 18.52 11.09 -13.60
C ASP A 99 18.72 9.91 -12.64
N ARG A 100 19.86 9.25 -12.75
CA ARG A 100 20.19 8.06 -11.92
C ARG A 100 20.36 8.38 -10.45
N ARG A 101 20.50 9.63 -10.07
CA ARG A 101 20.57 10.04 -8.66
C ARG A 101 19.19 10.02 -8.01
N GLN A 102 18.14 10.20 -8.82
CA GLN A 102 16.76 10.21 -8.35
C GLN A 102 16.22 8.78 -8.31
N LYS A 103 15.81 8.35 -7.13
CA LYS A 103 15.19 7.05 -6.94
C LYS A 103 13.75 7.22 -6.54
N TYR A 104 12.88 6.48 -7.22
CA TYR A 104 11.44 6.49 -6.93
C TYR A 104 11.05 5.22 -6.21
N LEU A 105 10.05 5.33 -5.35
CA LEU A 105 9.53 4.25 -4.53
C LEU A 105 8.29 3.68 -5.20
N TYR A 106 8.27 2.35 -5.36
CA TYR A 106 7.18 1.64 -6.03
C TYR A 106 6.66 0.50 -5.16
N PRO A 107 5.34 0.32 -5.09
CA PRO A 107 4.78 -0.89 -4.50
C PRO A 107 4.86 -2.05 -5.49
N SER A 108 5.02 -3.27 -4.97
CA SER A 108 5.03 -4.48 -5.81
C SER A 108 3.61 -4.83 -6.27
N PRO A 109 3.47 -5.63 -7.34
CA PRO A 109 2.15 -6.08 -7.80
C PRO A 109 1.35 -6.81 -6.73
N VAL A 110 1.99 -7.67 -5.95
CA VAL A 110 1.34 -8.40 -4.85
C VAL A 110 0.81 -7.43 -3.81
N PHE A 111 1.62 -6.45 -3.43
CA PHE A 111 1.24 -5.44 -2.44
C PHE A 111 0.05 -4.61 -2.92
N ILE A 112 0.08 -4.18 -4.19
CA ILE A 112 -1.03 -3.42 -4.78
C ILE A 112 -2.33 -4.22 -4.74
N LYS A 113 -2.29 -5.49 -5.17
CA LYS A 113 -3.48 -6.35 -5.20
C LYS A 113 -4.08 -6.55 -3.81
N ILE A 114 -3.25 -6.85 -2.83
CA ILE A 114 -3.71 -7.10 -1.46
C ILE A 114 -4.28 -5.82 -0.85
N TRP A 115 -3.58 -4.69 -1.05
CA TRP A 115 -4.06 -3.41 -0.53
C TRP A 115 -5.39 -2.98 -1.18
N CYS A 116 -5.53 -3.14 -2.50
CA CYS A 116 -6.77 -2.80 -3.19
C CYS A 116 -7.94 -3.68 -2.73
N THR A 117 -7.68 -4.97 -2.52
CA THR A 117 -8.69 -5.89 -1.99
C THR A 117 -9.10 -5.49 -0.57
N PHE A 118 -8.14 -5.14 0.26
CA PHE A 118 -8.40 -4.61 1.60
C PHE A 118 -9.26 -3.34 1.54
N LEU A 119 -8.89 -2.40 0.68
CA LEU A 119 -9.62 -1.14 0.52
C LEU A 119 -11.06 -1.35 0.11
N ALA A 120 -11.29 -2.21 -0.88
CA ALA A 120 -12.66 -2.55 -1.33
C ALA A 120 -13.49 -3.13 -0.19
N LYS A 121 -12.87 -4.03 0.60
CA LYS A 121 -13.57 -4.69 1.71
C LYS A 121 -13.93 -3.72 2.82
N THR A 122 -13.12 -2.72 3.09
CA THR A 122 -13.46 -1.68 4.09
C THR A 122 -14.73 -0.92 3.70
N LYS A 123 -15.05 -0.89 2.41
CA LYS A 123 -16.26 -0.25 1.89
C LYS A 123 -17.43 -1.22 1.75
N GLY A 124 -17.23 -2.48 2.13
CA GLY A 124 -18.27 -3.51 1.98
C GLY A 124 -18.48 -3.96 0.56
N THR A 125 -17.46 -3.79 -0.30
CA THR A 125 -17.52 -4.21 -1.70
C THR A 125 -16.48 -5.29 -1.97
N GLU A 126 -16.61 -5.95 -3.10
CA GLU A 126 -15.65 -6.96 -3.55
C GLU A 126 -15.03 -6.51 -4.87
N ILE A 127 -13.83 -6.99 -5.12
CA ILE A 127 -13.16 -6.78 -6.40
C ILE A 127 -13.90 -7.61 -7.45
N SER A 128 -14.19 -7.01 -8.61
CA SER A 128 -14.81 -7.72 -9.73
C SER A 128 -13.94 -8.91 -10.14
N SER A 129 -14.59 -10.04 -10.43
CA SER A 129 -13.89 -11.26 -10.87
C SER A 129 -13.18 -11.10 -12.22
N ASP A 130 -13.61 -10.14 -13.02
CA ASP A 130 -13.00 -9.83 -14.31
C ASP A 130 -12.06 -8.62 -14.26
N MET A 131 -11.59 -8.26 -13.06
CA MET A 131 -10.67 -7.14 -12.85
C MET A 131 -9.40 -7.30 -13.71
N ASN A 132 -9.10 -6.28 -14.49
CA ASN A 132 -7.83 -6.25 -15.23
C ASN A 132 -6.72 -5.72 -14.31
N TRP A 133 -6.08 -6.63 -13.60
CA TRP A 133 -5.01 -6.27 -12.67
C TRP A 133 -3.81 -5.63 -13.38
N ASN A 134 -3.56 -5.98 -14.63
CA ASN A 134 -2.46 -5.38 -15.38
C ASN A 134 -2.63 -3.88 -15.54
N SER A 135 -3.87 -3.40 -15.73
CA SER A 135 -4.15 -1.98 -15.83
C SER A 135 -3.97 -1.26 -14.48
N ILE A 136 -4.26 -1.95 -13.37
CA ILE A 136 -4.11 -1.39 -12.02
C ILE A 136 -2.64 -1.41 -11.60
N VAL A 137 -1.97 -2.54 -11.80
CA VAL A 137 -0.57 -2.73 -11.40
C VAL A 137 0.38 -1.89 -12.28
N GLY A 138 0.03 -1.71 -13.55
CA GLY A 138 0.80 -0.83 -14.44
C GLY A 138 2.25 -1.26 -14.58
N THR A 139 3.16 -0.28 -14.48
CA THR A 139 4.59 -0.50 -14.66
C THR A 139 5.24 -1.34 -13.55
N ALA A 140 4.60 -1.48 -12.40
CA ALA A 140 5.12 -2.30 -11.30
C ALA A 140 5.27 -3.77 -11.71
N SER A 141 4.44 -4.28 -12.63
CA SER A 141 4.54 -5.65 -13.13
C SER A 141 5.85 -5.89 -13.88
N LYS A 142 6.34 -4.89 -14.60
CA LYS A 142 7.62 -4.96 -15.30
C LYS A 142 8.80 -4.86 -14.35
N MET A 143 8.67 -4.05 -13.31
CA MET A 143 9.74 -3.79 -12.36
C MET A 143 10.00 -4.98 -11.45
N SER A 144 8.97 -5.74 -11.06
CA SER A 144 9.12 -6.90 -10.20
C SER A 144 9.75 -8.09 -10.90
N SER A 145 9.69 -8.17 -12.25
CA SER A 145 10.34 -9.20 -13.04
C SER A 145 11.79 -8.87 -13.35
N GLU A 146 12.17 -7.59 -13.32
CA GLU A 146 13.56 -7.18 -13.39
C GLU A 146 14.18 -7.39 -12.01
N LYS A 147 15.01 -8.41 -11.88
CA LYS A 147 15.77 -8.59 -10.64
C LYS A 147 16.58 -7.34 -10.38
N ILE A 148 16.27 -6.69 -9.32
CA ILE A 148 17.03 -5.56 -8.84
C ILE A 148 18.30 -6.13 -8.23
N SER A 149 19.33 -6.17 -9.03
CA SER A 149 20.67 -6.46 -8.55
C SER A 149 21.19 -5.27 -7.75
#